data_5c408cd4155c8276a76ad0937f865de2
#
_entry.id   5c408cd4155c8276a76ad0937f865de2
#
_cell.length_a   1.000
_cell.length_b   1.000
_cell.length_c   1.000
_cell.angle_alpha   90.00
_cell.angle_beta   90.00
_cell.angle_gamma   90.00
#
_symmetry.space_group_name_H-M   'P 1'
#
loop_
_entity.id
_entity.type
_entity.pdbx_description
1 polymer ?
#
loop_
_entity_poly.entity_id
_entity_poly.type
_entity_poly.pdbx_seq_one_letter_code
_entity_poly.pdbx_strand_id
1 'polypeptide(L)'
;MDALSGKTALVTGAASGIGEGMAVKLAETGANLAICDLQETIHDVAEKIANDTGVTVRADVVDVRDPDQVFEFVGEVNSHFSGLDIVIANAGVWRPTDPVEDSKEKTVADWDLLVNTNLKGVYLTGRASIPHLVSNGGGFILNIATDHICPPPGFATGGGTRMDVYDASKWGINGLTQSWAKRLAGDAIRVNAFCMDATDSAMIRFASSKFNRDMSEEVINAWMKPHQIADLMLQLYEEGPQGRTGENIGIWLNHPIELPPVREVLPSRHP
;
A
#
# COMPACT_ATOMS: atom_id res chain seq x y z
N MET A 1 -14.06 19.93 -12.64
CA MET A 1 -14.41 18.49 -12.77
C MET A 1 -13.35 17.76 -11.98
N ASP A 2 -13.78 16.90 -11.11
CA ASP A 2 -12.86 16.14 -10.27
C ASP A 2 -12.05 15.18 -11.15
N ALA A 3 -10.74 15.13 -10.94
CA ALA A 3 -9.80 14.45 -11.84
C ALA A 3 -10.07 12.93 -11.97
N LEU A 4 -10.69 12.33 -10.94
CA LEU A 4 -11.02 10.91 -10.87
C LEU A 4 -12.54 10.62 -10.99
N SER A 5 -13.35 11.59 -11.43
CA SER A 5 -14.79 11.38 -11.59
C SER A 5 -15.06 10.19 -12.50
N GLY A 6 -15.90 9.28 -12.04
CA GLY A 6 -16.23 8.02 -12.74
C GLY A 6 -15.20 6.90 -12.60
N LYS A 7 -14.12 7.11 -11.85
CA LYS A 7 -13.13 6.07 -11.51
C LYS A 7 -13.51 5.36 -10.22
N THR A 8 -13.12 4.10 -10.11
CA THR A 8 -13.29 3.29 -8.90
C THR A 8 -11.92 2.91 -8.34
N ALA A 9 -11.71 3.20 -7.05
CA ALA A 9 -10.49 2.86 -6.34
C ALA A 9 -10.76 1.88 -5.19
N LEU A 10 -9.90 0.87 -5.07
CA LEU A 10 -9.91 -0.09 -3.97
C LEU A 10 -8.70 0.16 -3.07
N VAL A 11 -8.91 0.28 -1.75
CA VAL A 11 -7.85 0.46 -0.75
C VAL A 11 -8.00 -0.55 0.37
N THR A 12 -6.97 -1.35 0.63
CA THR A 12 -6.94 -2.29 1.77
C THR A 12 -6.22 -1.67 2.96
N GLY A 13 -6.63 -2.02 4.19
CA GLY A 13 -6.06 -1.45 5.41
C GLY A 13 -6.41 0.05 5.54
N ALA A 14 -7.65 0.41 5.23
CA ALA A 14 -8.09 1.80 5.11
C ALA A 14 -8.79 2.36 6.37
N ALA A 15 -8.87 1.60 7.46
CA ALA A 15 -9.47 2.09 8.70
C ALA A 15 -8.62 3.14 9.43
N SER A 16 -7.35 3.31 9.05
CA SER A 16 -6.46 4.27 9.71
C SER A 16 -5.21 4.58 8.88
N GLY A 17 -4.50 5.65 9.27
CA GLY A 17 -3.14 5.95 8.82
C GLY A 17 -3.03 6.19 7.31
N ILE A 18 -2.05 5.55 6.66
CA ILE A 18 -1.74 5.78 5.24
C ILE A 18 -2.91 5.36 4.34
N GLY A 19 -3.53 4.21 4.63
CA GLY A 19 -4.67 3.72 3.84
C GLY A 19 -5.88 4.65 3.91
N GLU A 20 -6.23 5.14 5.11
CA GLU A 20 -7.27 6.16 5.30
C GLU A 20 -6.93 7.44 4.54
N GLY A 21 -5.68 7.94 4.68
CA GLY A 21 -5.24 9.15 3.99
C GLY A 21 -5.34 9.02 2.46
N MET A 22 -4.99 7.87 1.89
CA MET A 22 -5.14 7.60 0.46
C MET A 22 -6.60 7.49 0.03
N ALA A 23 -7.45 6.84 0.84
CA ALA A 23 -8.88 6.75 0.57
C ALA A 23 -9.54 8.13 0.55
N VAL A 24 -9.26 8.97 1.56
CA VAL A 24 -9.74 10.36 1.62
C VAL A 24 -9.32 11.13 0.38
N LYS A 25 -8.05 11.08 0.00
CA LYS A 25 -7.53 11.81 -1.17
C LYS A 25 -8.17 11.37 -2.49
N LEU A 26 -8.36 10.07 -2.68
CA LEU A 26 -9.04 9.54 -3.86
C LEU A 26 -10.50 10.03 -3.93
N ALA A 27 -11.21 10.05 -2.80
CA ALA A 27 -12.56 10.58 -2.71
C ALA A 27 -12.64 12.08 -2.98
N GLU A 28 -11.72 12.88 -2.41
CA GLU A 28 -11.63 14.32 -2.65
C GLU A 28 -11.39 14.67 -4.13
N THR A 29 -10.80 13.74 -4.90
CA THR A 29 -10.58 13.88 -6.34
C THR A 29 -11.69 13.26 -7.20
N GLY A 30 -12.77 12.79 -6.56
CA GLY A 30 -14.00 12.35 -7.22
C GLY A 30 -14.09 10.86 -7.53
N ALA A 31 -13.15 10.03 -7.07
CA ALA A 31 -13.24 8.58 -7.24
C ALA A 31 -14.31 7.97 -6.33
N ASN A 32 -15.07 7.01 -6.85
CA ASN A 32 -15.82 6.09 -6.01
C ASN A 32 -14.85 5.16 -5.27
N LEU A 33 -15.19 4.77 -4.05
CA LEU A 33 -14.30 3.99 -3.20
C LEU A 33 -14.87 2.63 -2.84
N ALA A 34 -13.98 1.64 -2.86
CA ALA A 34 -14.10 0.40 -2.12
C ALA A 34 -12.97 0.33 -1.09
N ILE A 35 -13.31 0.29 0.17
CA ILE A 35 -12.32 0.26 1.26
C ILE A 35 -12.55 -0.95 2.15
N CYS A 36 -11.48 -1.58 2.62
CA CYS A 36 -11.60 -2.67 3.57
C CYS A 36 -10.49 -2.65 4.63
N ASP A 37 -10.81 -3.22 5.76
CA ASP A 37 -9.89 -3.41 6.89
C ASP A 37 -10.33 -4.63 7.71
N LEU A 38 -9.48 -5.10 8.61
CA LEU A 38 -9.86 -6.10 9.62
C LEU A 38 -10.70 -5.49 10.76
N GLN A 39 -10.68 -4.17 10.90
CA GLN A 39 -11.34 -3.42 11.97
C GLN A 39 -12.72 -2.94 11.52
N GLU A 40 -13.74 -3.15 12.38
CA GLU A 40 -15.12 -2.67 12.17
C GLU A 40 -15.22 -1.15 11.98
N THR A 41 -14.26 -0.38 12.51
CA THR A 41 -14.18 1.08 12.33
C THR A 41 -14.06 1.51 10.88
N ILE A 42 -13.84 0.58 9.95
CA ILE A 42 -13.85 0.86 8.50
C ILE A 42 -15.19 1.44 8.04
N HIS A 43 -16.30 1.06 8.67
CA HIS A 43 -17.61 1.60 8.35
C HIS A 43 -17.78 3.06 8.76
N ASP A 44 -17.22 3.46 9.92
CA ASP A 44 -17.22 4.85 10.37
C ASP A 44 -16.39 5.74 9.42
N VAL A 45 -15.24 5.21 8.95
CA VAL A 45 -14.38 5.89 7.96
C VAL A 45 -15.12 6.08 6.64
N ALA A 46 -15.83 5.04 6.17
CA ALA A 46 -16.61 5.11 4.95
C ALA A 46 -17.73 6.15 5.02
N GLU A 47 -18.49 6.14 6.12
CA GLU A 47 -19.57 7.12 6.35
C GLU A 47 -19.02 8.55 6.35
N LYS A 48 -17.92 8.77 7.07
CA LYS A 48 -17.26 10.07 7.12
C LYS A 48 -16.82 10.54 5.73
N ILE A 49 -16.13 9.68 4.96
CA ILE A 49 -15.66 10.04 3.61
C ILE A 49 -16.85 10.36 2.70
N ALA A 50 -17.89 9.52 2.70
CA ALA A 50 -19.07 9.74 1.88
C ALA A 50 -19.78 11.07 2.22
N ASN A 51 -19.91 11.40 3.51
CA ASN A 51 -20.51 12.65 3.97
C ASN A 51 -19.68 13.89 3.58
N ASP A 52 -18.34 13.78 3.68
CA ASP A 52 -17.45 14.91 3.43
C ASP A 52 -17.27 15.21 1.93
N THR A 53 -17.37 14.17 1.06
CA THR A 53 -17.01 14.28 -0.37
C THR A 53 -18.19 14.06 -1.33
N GLY A 54 -19.23 13.38 -0.89
CA GLY A 54 -20.39 13.03 -1.71
C GLY A 54 -20.17 11.88 -2.70
N VAL A 55 -18.99 11.23 -2.73
CA VAL A 55 -18.75 10.06 -3.59
C VAL A 55 -19.41 8.81 -3.00
N THR A 56 -19.59 7.79 -3.82
CA THR A 56 -20.06 6.49 -3.34
C THR A 56 -18.91 5.74 -2.67
N VAL A 57 -19.12 5.30 -1.44
CA VAL A 57 -18.14 4.52 -0.68
C VAL A 57 -18.77 3.19 -0.27
N ARG A 58 -18.13 2.09 -0.65
CA ARG A 58 -18.39 0.74 -0.15
C ARG A 58 -17.31 0.36 0.84
N ALA A 59 -17.71 -0.17 2.01
CA ALA A 59 -16.78 -0.63 3.04
C ALA A 59 -17.18 -2.02 3.55
N ASP A 60 -16.19 -2.89 3.71
CA ASP A 60 -16.39 -4.23 4.24
C ASP A 60 -15.24 -4.60 5.21
N VAL A 61 -15.57 -5.44 6.22
CA VAL A 61 -14.56 -6.05 7.08
C VAL A 61 -13.98 -7.26 6.38
N VAL A 62 -12.69 -7.17 6.00
CA VAL A 62 -12.02 -8.21 5.21
C VAL A 62 -10.66 -8.53 5.81
N ASP A 63 -10.41 -9.80 6.06
CA ASP A 63 -9.08 -10.29 6.36
C ASP A 63 -8.31 -10.57 5.07
N VAL A 64 -7.32 -9.73 4.75
CA VAL A 64 -6.52 -9.88 3.53
C VAL A 64 -5.71 -11.18 3.47
N ARG A 65 -5.61 -11.94 4.57
CA ARG A 65 -4.98 -13.26 4.64
C ARG A 65 -5.87 -14.37 4.10
N ASP A 66 -7.18 -14.12 4.07
CA ASP A 66 -8.20 -15.08 3.64
C ASP A 66 -8.49 -14.89 2.14
N PRO A 67 -8.17 -15.89 1.29
CA PRO A 67 -8.38 -15.76 -0.14
C PRO A 67 -9.86 -15.65 -0.53
N ASP A 68 -10.75 -16.33 0.18
CA ASP A 68 -12.17 -16.32 -0.19
C ASP A 68 -12.77 -14.94 0.07
N GLN A 69 -12.49 -14.34 1.24
CA GLN A 69 -12.94 -12.98 1.55
C GLN A 69 -12.40 -11.95 0.56
N VAL A 70 -11.10 -12.03 0.19
CA VAL A 70 -10.49 -11.07 -0.73
C VAL A 70 -11.09 -11.18 -2.13
N PHE A 71 -11.23 -12.39 -2.66
CA PHE A 71 -11.77 -12.59 -4.02
C PHE A 71 -13.27 -12.24 -4.08
N GLU A 72 -14.05 -12.57 -3.06
CA GLU A 72 -15.46 -12.20 -2.95
C GLU A 72 -15.61 -10.67 -2.91
N PHE A 73 -14.91 -10.00 -1.99
CA PHE A 73 -14.96 -8.54 -1.87
C PHE A 73 -14.61 -7.83 -3.18
N VAL A 74 -13.50 -8.20 -3.83
CA VAL A 74 -13.09 -7.57 -5.10
C VAL A 74 -14.10 -7.84 -6.21
N GLY A 75 -14.65 -9.04 -6.30
CA GLY A 75 -15.71 -9.38 -7.25
C GLY A 75 -16.97 -8.55 -7.07
N GLU A 76 -17.40 -8.37 -5.82
CA GLU A 76 -18.55 -7.53 -5.48
C GLU A 76 -18.30 -6.05 -5.75
N VAL A 77 -17.08 -5.54 -5.48
CA VAL A 77 -16.66 -4.17 -5.83
C VAL A 77 -16.79 -3.94 -7.34
N ASN A 78 -16.20 -4.83 -8.14
CA ASN A 78 -16.28 -4.71 -9.59
C ASN A 78 -17.74 -4.72 -10.10
N SER A 79 -18.58 -5.57 -9.51
CA SER A 79 -20.00 -5.65 -9.89
C SER A 79 -20.78 -4.40 -9.47
N HIS A 80 -20.49 -3.87 -8.27
CA HIS A 80 -21.20 -2.70 -7.73
C HIS A 80 -20.90 -1.41 -8.50
N PHE A 81 -19.63 -1.19 -8.83
CA PHE A 81 -19.18 0.03 -9.53
C PHE A 81 -19.06 -0.14 -11.05
N SER A 82 -19.32 -1.33 -11.59
CA SER A 82 -19.17 -1.65 -13.01
C SER A 82 -17.77 -1.41 -13.57
N GLY A 83 -16.74 -1.60 -12.74
CA GLY A 83 -15.33 -1.48 -13.11
C GLY A 83 -14.42 -1.18 -11.90
N LEU A 84 -13.13 -1.39 -12.12
CA LEU A 84 -12.07 -1.09 -11.16
C LEU A 84 -10.90 -0.44 -11.91
N ASP A 85 -10.40 0.68 -11.41
CA ASP A 85 -9.35 1.48 -12.06
C ASP A 85 -8.06 1.56 -11.25
N ILE A 86 -8.19 1.65 -9.91
CA ILE A 86 -7.07 1.90 -8.99
C ILE A 86 -7.11 0.88 -7.86
N VAL A 87 -5.97 0.29 -7.54
CA VAL A 87 -5.80 -0.65 -6.43
C VAL A 87 -4.64 -0.22 -5.55
N ILE A 88 -4.90 0.02 -4.29
CA ILE A 88 -3.90 0.32 -3.27
C ILE A 88 -3.82 -0.86 -2.29
N ALA A 89 -2.80 -1.70 -2.47
CA ALA A 89 -2.55 -2.82 -1.58
C ALA A 89 -1.71 -2.34 -0.38
N ASN A 90 -2.39 -1.78 0.63
CA ASN A 90 -1.79 -1.10 1.76
C ASN A 90 -1.83 -1.91 3.07
N ALA A 91 -2.81 -2.80 3.26
CA ALA A 91 -2.93 -3.57 4.49
C ALA A 91 -1.61 -4.19 4.94
N GLY A 92 -1.24 -3.96 6.18
CA GLY A 92 0.02 -4.45 6.70
C GLY A 92 0.11 -4.34 8.22
N VAL A 93 0.98 -5.14 8.80
CA VAL A 93 1.26 -5.17 10.24
C VAL A 93 2.76 -5.22 10.50
N TRP A 94 3.12 -4.83 11.71
CA TRP A 94 4.49 -4.91 12.21
C TRP A 94 4.56 -5.59 13.57
N ARG A 95 5.59 -6.40 13.79
CA ARG A 95 5.97 -7.00 15.08
C ARG A 95 7.48 -7.04 15.20
N PRO A 96 8.05 -6.85 16.40
CA PRO A 96 9.47 -7.10 16.62
C PRO A 96 9.71 -8.62 16.60
N THR A 97 10.68 -9.05 15.82
CA THR A 97 11.14 -10.44 15.73
C THR A 97 12.62 -10.52 16.06
N ASP A 98 13.02 -11.50 16.86
CA ASP A 98 14.41 -11.66 17.32
C ASP A 98 14.91 -13.08 16.99
N PRO A 99 15.88 -13.24 16.06
CA PRO A 99 16.33 -14.56 15.64
C PRO A 99 17.10 -15.34 16.73
N VAL A 100 17.45 -14.67 17.85
CA VAL A 100 18.19 -15.30 18.96
C VAL A 100 17.29 -15.61 20.16
N GLU A 101 16.35 -14.70 20.48
CA GLU A 101 15.60 -14.77 21.72
C GLU A 101 14.15 -15.27 21.58
N ASP A 102 13.61 -15.27 20.36
CA ASP A 102 12.23 -15.68 20.15
C ASP A 102 12.05 -17.20 20.32
N SER A 103 11.01 -17.61 21.07
CA SER A 103 10.64 -19.01 21.14
C SER A 103 10.18 -19.55 19.79
N LYS A 104 10.20 -20.88 19.63
CA LYS A 104 9.69 -21.55 18.40
C LYS A 104 8.25 -21.12 18.08
N GLU A 105 7.39 -21.09 19.10
CA GLU A 105 5.96 -20.75 18.96
C GLU A 105 5.80 -19.31 18.48
N LYS A 106 6.57 -18.37 19.07
CA LYS A 106 6.58 -16.96 18.64
C LYS A 106 7.11 -16.82 17.21
N THR A 107 8.21 -17.50 16.89
CA THR A 107 8.81 -17.47 15.53
C THR A 107 7.79 -17.87 14.47
N VAL A 108 7.05 -18.97 14.69
CA VAL A 108 6.03 -19.44 13.74
C VAL A 108 4.85 -18.48 13.67
N ALA A 109 4.34 -18.04 14.83
CA ALA A 109 3.19 -17.15 14.87
C ALA A 109 3.47 -15.78 14.22
N ASP A 110 4.66 -15.21 14.44
CA ASP A 110 5.04 -13.93 13.83
C ASP A 110 5.31 -14.08 12.32
N TRP A 111 5.89 -15.19 11.88
CA TRP A 111 6.02 -15.51 10.46
C TRP A 111 4.64 -15.57 9.79
N ASP A 112 3.72 -16.34 10.35
CA ASP A 112 2.37 -16.50 9.80
C ASP A 112 1.62 -15.18 9.77
N LEU A 113 1.73 -14.36 10.82
CA LEU A 113 1.09 -13.06 10.87
C LEU A 113 1.68 -12.10 9.83
N LEU A 114 3.01 -11.90 9.85
CA LEU A 114 3.66 -10.87 9.04
C LEU A 114 3.67 -11.23 7.55
N VAL A 115 4.02 -12.47 7.20
CA VAL A 115 4.08 -12.88 5.79
C VAL A 115 2.69 -13.00 5.19
N ASN A 116 1.73 -13.57 5.92
CA ASN A 116 0.37 -13.71 5.40
C ASN A 116 -0.33 -12.34 5.27
N THR A 117 -0.08 -11.39 6.16
CA THR A 117 -0.67 -10.05 6.01
C THR A 117 0.06 -9.22 4.97
N ASN A 118 1.37 -9.02 5.15
CA ASN A 118 2.13 -8.03 4.38
C ASN A 118 2.45 -8.48 2.95
N LEU A 119 2.64 -9.77 2.71
CA LEU A 119 3.03 -10.29 1.40
C LEU A 119 1.90 -11.06 0.72
N LYS A 120 1.32 -12.07 1.40
CA LYS A 120 0.20 -12.84 0.83
C LYS A 120 -1.02 -11.94 0.62
N GLY A 121 -1.32 -11.02 1.56
CA GLY A 121 -2.41 -10.05 1.41
C GLY A 121 -2.27 -9.17 0.17
N VAL A 122 -1.08 -8.62 -0.07
CA VAL A 122 -0.76 -7.87 -1.31
C VAL A 122 -0.94 -8.75 -2.55
N TYR A 123 -0.43 -9.99 -2.49
CA TYR A 123 -0.56 -10.95 -3.59
C TYR A 123 -2.02 -11.27 -3.90
N LEU A 124 -2.83 -11.58 -2.89
CA LEU A 124 -4.26 -11.90 -3.07
C LEU A 124 -5.03 -10.70 -3.60
N THR A 125 -4.83 -9.50 -3.02
CA THR A 125 -5.45 -8.25 -3.50
C THR A 125 -5.15 -8.00 -4.98
N GLY A 126 -3.89 -8.09 -5.38
CA GLY A 126 -3.50 -7.93 -6.79
C GLY A 126 -4.09 -9.01 -7.68
N ARG A 127 -4.01 -10.29 -7.26
CA ARG A 127 -4.53 -11.43 -8.06
C ARG A 127 -6.04 -11.38 -8.26
N ALA A 128 -6.80 -10.94 -7.25
CA ALA A 128 -8.23 -10.74 -7.37
C ALA A 128 -8.57 -9.54 -8.29
N SER A 129 -7.78 -8.46 -8.21
CA SER A 129 -8.07 -7.21 -8.94
C SER A 129 -7.61 -7.22 -10.41
N ILE A 130 -6.47 -7.84 -10.73
CA ILE A 130 -5.87 -7.80 -12.08
C ILE A 130 -6.84 -8.20 -13.19
N PRO A 131 -7.64 -9.29 -13.11
CA PRO A 131 -8.60 -9.62 -14.17
C PRO A 131 -9.62 -8.51 -14.44
N HIS A 132 -10.05 -7.81 -13.40
CA HIS A 132 -11.00 -6.70 -13.51
C HIS A 132 -10.36 -5.45 -14.14
N LEU A 133 -9.12 -5.13 -13.75
CA LEU A 133 -8.35 -4.05 -14.40
C LEU A 133 -8.13 -4.34 -15.90
N VAL A 134 -7.77 -5.57 -16.25
CA VAL A 134 -7.63 -5.98 -17.66
C VAL A 134 -8.94 -5.82 -18.42
N SER A 135 -10.06 -6.30 -17.87
CA SER A 135 -11.37 -6.18 -18.50
C SER A 135 -11.85 -4.73 -18.61
N ASN A 136 -11.40 -3.84 -17.73
CA ASN A 136 -11.69 -2.41 -17.76
C ASN A 136 -10.77 -1.62 -18.73
N GLY A 137 -9.82 -2.30 -19.39
CA GLY A 137 -8.94 -1.70 -20.39
C GLY A 137 -7.68 -1.06 -19.83
N GLY A 138 -7.30 -1.37 -18.61
CA GLY A 138 -6.08 -0.88 -17.95
C GLY A 138 -6.33 -0.45 -16.51
N GLY A 139 -5.27 0.05 -15.85
CA GLY A 139 -5.41 0.51 -14.48
C GLY A 139 -4.08 0.81 -13.77
N PHE A 140 -4.18 0.98 -12.47
CA PHE A 140 -3.06 1.34 -11.62
C PHE A 140 -3.05 0.51 -10.34
N ILE A 141 -1.91 -0.09 -10.02
CA ILE A 141 -1.67 -0.81 -8.76
C ILE A 141 -0.54 -0.13 -8.02
N LEU A 142 -0.77 0.25 -6.77
CA LEU A 142 0.24 0.72 -5.85
C LEU A 142 0.34 -0.23 -4.64
N ASN A 143 1.51 -0.82 -4.48
CA ASN A 143 1.84 -1.63 -3.33
C ASN A 143 2.54 -0.78 -2.26
N ILE A 144 2.26 -1.05 -0.98
CA ILE A 144 2.90 -0.34 0.12
C ILE A 144 4.01 -1.19 0.75
N ALA A 145 5.24 -0.74 0.54
CA ALA A 145 6.46 -1.38 1.01
C ALA A 145 7.13 -0.57 2.16
N THR A 146 8.45 -0.54 2.22
CA THR A 146 9.24 0.16 3.25
C THR A 146 10.55 0.68 2.65
N ASP A 147 11.08 1.75 3.21
CA ASP A 147 12.39 2.30 2.90
C ASP A 147 13.54 1.30 3.12
N HIS A 148 13.35 0.26 3.93
CA HIS A 148 14.32 -0.83 4.09
C HIS A 148 14.72 -1.48 2.76
N ILE A 149 13.83 -1.45 1.76
CA ILE A 149 14.09 -1.97 0.41
C ILE A 149 14.78 -0.92 -0.47
N CYS A 150 14.37 0.33 -0.31
CA CYS A 150 14.83 1.46 -1.11
C CYS A 150 15.26 2.60 -0.19
N PRO A 151 16.41 2.46 0.51
CA PRO A 151 16.89 3.47 1.45
C PRO A 151 17.36 4.73 0.72
N PRO A 152 17.56 5.84 1.43
CA PRO A 152 18.16 7.04 0.89
C PRO A 152 19.53 6.75 0.28
N PRO A 153 19.98 7.56 -0.70
CA PRO A 153 21.32 7.43 -1.27
C PRO A 153 22.42 7.47 -0.18
N GLY A 154 23.33 6.49 -0.22
CA GLY A 154 24.43 6.37 0.73
C GLY A 154 24.12 5.50 1.96
N PHE A 155 22.92 4.99 2.10
CA PHE A 155 22.54 4.06 3.17
C PHE A 155 22.40 2.63 2.63
N ALA A 156 22.69 1.66 3.51
CA ALA A 156 22.48 0.23 3.20
C ALA A 156 20.97 -0.12 3.24
N THR A 157 20.60 -1.14 2.48
CA THR A 157 19.27 -1.76 2.58
C THR A 157 19.11 -2.54 3.89
N GLY A 158 17.86 -2.76 4.30
CA GLY A 158 17.50 -3.47 5.52
C GLY A 158 17.06 -2.54 6.64
N GLY A 159 16.25 -3.07 7.53
CA GLY A 159 15.78 -2.39 8.74
C GLY A 159 16.72 -2.57 9.93
N GLY A 160 16.15 -2.41 11.11
CA GLY A 160 16.87 -2.65 12.37
C GLY A 160 17.03 -4.14 12.70
N THR A 161 17.76 -4.42 13.77
CA THR A 161 18.15 -5.79 14.19
C THR A 161 17.01 -6.72 14.61
N ARG A 162 15.78 -6.24 14.72
CA ARG A 162 14.60 -7.00 15.17
C ARG A 162 13.46 -6.92 14.18
N MET A 163 13.76 -7.05 12.88
CA MET A 163 12.84 -6.85 11.78
C MET A 163 12.95 -7.89 10.66
N ASP A 164 13.63 -9.01 10.88
CA ASP A 164 13.95 -10.00 9.85
C ASP A 164 12.71 -10.51 9.08
N VAL A 165 11.65 -10.90 9.77
CA VAL A 165 10.41 -11.39 9.13
C VAL A 165 9.63 -10.24 8.48
N TYR A 166 9.59 -9.06 9.12
CA TYR A 166 8.98 -7.88 8.50
C TYR A 166 9.69 -7.52 7.19
N ASP A 167 11.02 -7.41 7.23
CA ASP A 167 11.83 -7.13 6.05
C ASP A 167 11.62 -8.18 4.96
N ALA A 168 11.69 -9.47 5.30
CA ALA A 168 11.44 -10.55 4.35
C ALA A 168 10.06 -10.40 3.66
N SER A 169 9.00 -10.08 4.43
CA SER A 169 7.67 -9.86 3.89
C SER A 169 7.60 -8.67 2.93
N LYS A 170 8.26 -7.57 3.26
CA LYS A 170 8.28 -6.35 2.43
C LYS A 170 9.20 -6.48 1.22
N TRP A 171 10.33 -7.20 1.32
CA TRP A 171 11.17 -7.52 0.14
C TRP A 171 10.45 -8.35 -0.91
N GLY A 172 9.54 -9.24 -0.50
CA GLY A 172 8.70 -10.00 -1.41
C GLY A 172 7.79 -9.12 -2.29
N ILE A 173 7.34 -7.98 -1.77
CA ILE A 173 6.53 -7.00 -2.51
C ILE A 173 7.30 -6.42 -3.71
N ASN A 174 8.61 -6.19 -3.57
CA ASN A 174 9.46 -5.77 -4.68
C ASN A 174 9.37 -6.75 -5.86
N GLY A 175 9.48 -8.07 -5.57
CA GLY A 175 9.36 -9.11 -6.58
C GLY A 175 8.00 -9.10 -7.29
N LEU A 176 6.91 -8.97 -6.52
CA LEU A 176 5.56 -8.86 -7.08
C LEU A 176 5.41 -7.62 -7.98
N THR A 177 5.85 -6.46 -7.50
CA THR A 177 5.77 -5.18 -8.20
C THR A 177 6.46 -5.26 -9.57
N GLN A 178 7.70 -5.72 -9.60
CA GLN A 178 8.47 -5.82 -10.84
C GLN A 178 7.93 -6.88 -11.80
N SER A 179 7.52 -8.03 -11.27
CA SER A 179 6.98 -9.13 -12.08
C SER A 179 5.64 -8.75 -12.73
N TRP A 180 4.74 -8.15 -11.95
CA TRP A 180 3.44 -7.72 -12.46
C TRP A 180 3.58 -6.57 -13.45
N ALA A 181 4.44 -5.57 -13.18
CA ALA A 181 4.68 -4.48 -14.11
C ALA A 181 5.11 -4.99 -15.50
N LYS A 182 6.04 -5.96 -15.54
CA LYS A 182 6.49 -6.59 -16.80
C LYS A 182 5.36 -7.34 -17.50
N ARG A 183 4.63 -8.18 -16.76
CA ARG A 183 3.57 -9.01 -17.33
C ARG A 183 2.39 -8.18 -17.84
N LEU A 184 2.06 -7.09 -17.15
CA LEU A 184 0.84 -6.30 -17.38
C LEU A 184 1.08 -5.05 -18.27
N ALA A 185 2.30 -4.84 -18.74
CA ALA A 185 2.61 -3.71 -19.61
C ALA A 185 1.75 -3.68 -20.89
N GLY A 186 1.47 -4.85 -21.46
CA GLY A 186 0.58 -4.99 -22.64
C GLY A 186 -0.90 -4.80 -22.35
N ASP A 187 -1.29 -4.82 -21.08
CA ASP A 187 -2.67 -4.66 -20.62
C ASP A 187 -2.96 -3.23 -20.11
N ALA A 188 -2.05 -2.28 -20.37
CA ALA A 188 -2.12 -0.89 -19.90
C ALA A 188 -2.30 -0.75 -18.37
N ILE A 189 -1.70 -1.66 -17.59
CA ILE A 189 -1.71 -1.62 -16.13
C ILE A 189 -0.33 -1.26 -15.62
N ARG A 190 -0.21 -0.15 -14.87
CA ARG A 190 1.00 0.24 -14.18
C ARG A 190 1.02 -0.32 -12.76
N VAL A 191 2.17 -0.82 -12.35
CA VAL A 191 2.36 -1.39 -11.00
C VAL A 191 3.63 -0.79 -10.39
N ASN A 192 3.50 -0.11 -9.26
CA ASN A 192 4.62 0.47 -8.53
C ASN A 192 4.52 0.16 -7.03
N ALA A 193 5.58 0.40 -6.29
CA ALA A 193 5.56 0.33 -4.84
C ALA A 193 6.11 1.62 -4.22
N PHE A 194 5.44 2.13 -3.18
CA PHE A 194 6.00 3.14 -2.29
C PHE A 194 6.80 2.48 -1.19
N CYS A 195 8.04 2.91 -1.04
CA CYS A 195 9.01 2.47 -0.04
C CYS A 195 9.24 3.62 0.93
N MET A 196 8.37 3.72 1.92
CA MET A 196 8.30 4.88 2.82
C MET A 196 9.04 4.65 4.12
N ASP A 197 9.71 5.69 4.57
CA ASP A 197 10.21 5.87 5.94
C ASP A 197 9.06 6.24 6.90
N ALA A 198 9.36 6.59 8.13
CA ALA A 198 8.39 6.83 9.19
C ALA A 198 7.28 7.81 8.78
N THR A 199 6.08 7.28 8.64
CA THR A 199 4.85 8.02 8.38
C THR A 199 3.92 7.89 9.58
N ASP A 200 3.40 8.99 10.08
CA ASP A 200 2.60 9.05 11.30
C ASP A 200 1.36 8.14 11.20
N SER A 201 1.39 7.06 11.94
CA SER A 201 0.36 6.02 11.98
C SER A 201 0.42 5.26 13.30
N ALA A 202 -0.63 4.53 13.62
CA ALA A 202 -0.64 3.66 14.79
C ALA A 202 0.50 2.63 14.76
N MET A 203 0.85 2.13 13.57
CA MET A 203 1.93 1.16 13.38
C MET A 203 3.30 1.73 13.80
N ILE A 204 3.69 2.92 13.31
CA ILE A 204 5.00 3.51 13.65
C ILE A 204 5.05 3.92 15.12
N ARG A 205 3.96 4.41 15.69
CA ARG A 205 3.86 4.73 17.11
C ARG A 205 4.06 3.48 17.97
N PHE A 206 3.40 2.38 17.62
CA PHE A 206 3.58 1.08 18.27
C PHE A 206 5.02 0.57 18.13
N ALA A 207 5.60 0.60 16.94
CA ALA A 207 6.98 0.18 16.69
C ALA A 207 7.98 1.01 17.52
N SER A 208 7.83 2.33 17.51
CA SER A 208 8.66 3.25 18.28
C SER A 208 8.61 2.95 19.78
N SER A 209 7.44 2.65 20.34
CA SER A 209 7.28 2.26 21.74
C SER A 209 8.03 0.96 22.08
N LYS A 210 8.11 0.00 21.15
CA LYS A 210 8.82 -1.28 21.35
C LYS A 210 10.33 -1.14 21.34
N PHE A 211 10.84 -0.10 20.67
CA PHE A 211 12.27 0.20 20.62
C PHE A 211 12.68 1.32 21.60
N ASN A 212 11.80 1.76 22.48
CA ASN A 212 12.03 2.87 23.41
C ASN A 212 12.55 4.14 22.67
N ARG A 213 12.07 4.38 21.45
CA ARG A 213 12.42 5.58 20.70
C ARG A 213 11.77 6.80 21.33
N ASP A 214 12.39 7.95 21.14
CA ASP A 214 11.79 9.23 21.52
C ASP A 214 10.44 9.43 20.80
N MET A 215 9.43 9.74 21.60
CA MET A 215 8.05 9.97 21.15
C MET A 215 7.61 11.40 21.50
N SER A 216 8.57 12.33 21.64
CA SER A 216 8.27 13.74 21.83
C SER A 216 7.45 14.29 20.65
N GLU A 217 6.72 15.37 20.88
CA GLU A 217 5.97 16.05 19.83
C GLU A 217 6.88 16.48 18.67
N GLU A 218 8.10 16.88 18.96
CA GLU A 218 9.08 17.26 17.94
C GLU A 218 9.38 16.09 16.99
N VAL A 219 9.64 14.89 17.53
CA VAL A 219 9.90 13.68 16.72
C VAL A 219 8.67 13.28 15.92
N ILE A 220 7.49 13.27 16.54
CA ILE A 220 6.24 12.91 15.85
C ILE A 220 5.90 13.92 14.74
N ASN A 221 6.15 15.21 14.98
CA ASN A 221 5.90 16.25 13.98
C ASN A 221 6.86 16.18 12.80
N ALA A 222 8.07 15.62 13.00
CA ALA A 222 9.03 15.38 11.93
C ALA A 222 8.64 14.20 11.01
N TRP A 223 7.79 13.28 11.46
CA TRP A 223 7.32 12.19 10.61
C TRP A 223 6.47 12.69 9.45
N MET A 224 6.57 12.02 8.32
CA MET A 224 5.66 12.25 7.19
C MET A 224 4.21 12.06 7.61
N LYS A 225 3.29 12.75 6.95
CA LYS A 225 1.86 12.64 7.24
C LYS A 225 1.14 11.82 6.16
N PRO A 226 0.10 11.05 6.50
CA PRO A 226 -0.66 10.27 5.54
C PRO A 226 -1.10 11.04 4.30
N HIS A 227 -1.56 12.30 4.45
CA HIS A 227 -1.98 13.12 3.33
C HIS A 227 -0.85 13.47 2.37
N GLN A 228 0.40 13.65 2.85
CA GLN A 228 1.56 13.90 1.98
C GLN A 228 1.86 12.68 1.09
N ILE A 229 1.74 11.47 1.65
CA ILE A 229 1.90 10.22 0.88
C ILE A 229 0.74 10.06 -0.12
N ALA A 230 -0.46 10.43 0.28
CA ALA A 230 -1.63 10.41 -0.61
C ALA A 230 -1.50 11.40 -1.77
N ASP A 231 -0.93 12.58 -1.54
CA ASP A 231 -0.61 13.54 -2.61
C ASP A 231 0.40 12.98 -3.61
N LEU A 232 1.44 12.27 -3.14
CA LEU A 232 2.40 11.60 -4.02
C LEU A 232 1.77 10.45 -4.82
N MET A 233 0.87 9.69 -4.20
CA MET A 233 0.12 8.65 -4.90
C MET A 233 -0.70 9.22 -6.06
N LEU A 234 -1.37 10.35 -5.83
CA LEU A 234 -2.13 11.03 -6.89
C LEU A 234 -1.20 11.53 -8.01
N GLN A 235 -0.09 12.20 -7.68
CA GLN A 235 0.91 12.61 -8.67
C GLN A 235 1.43 11.43 -9.50
N LEU A 236 1.71 10.29 -8.84
CA LEU A 236 2.14 9.07 -9.52
C LEU A 236 1.06 8.51 -10.46
N TYR A 237 -0.20 8.56 -10.05
CA TYR A 237 -1.32 8.17 -10.90
C TYR A 237 -1.44 9.10 -12.13
N GLU A 238 -1.32 10.41 -11.92
CA GLU A 238 -1.44 11.46 -12.94
C GLU A 238 -0.33 11.44 -14.01
N GLU A 239 0.75 10.67 -13.82
CA GLU A 239 1.70 10.39 -14.90
C GLU A 239 1.05 9.71 -16.12
N GLY A 240 -0.19 9.23 -15.96
CA GLY A 240 -0.99 8.65 -17.04
C GLY A 240 -0.53 7.25 -17.47
N PRO A 241 -1.12 6.70 -18.54
CA PRO A 241 -0.90 5.31 -18.95
C PRO A 241 0.55 5.00 -19.37
N GLN A 242 1.32 6.00 -19.75
CA GLN A 242 2.74 5.90 -20.16
C GLN A 242 3.70 6.27 -19.02
N GLY A 243 3.19 6.54 -17.83
CA GLY A 243 4.00 6.85 -16.65
C GLY A 243 4.82 5.65 -16.19
N ARG A 244 5.63 5.89 -15.15
CA ARG A 244 6.53 4.85 -14.60
C ARG A 244 5.77 3.60 -14.16
N THR A 245 6.42 2.45 -14.32
CA THR A 245 5.92 1.15 -13.86
C THR A 245 7.08 0.24 -13.45
N GLY A 246 6.88 -0.63 -12.46
CA GLY A 246 7.90 -1.54 -11.93
C GLY A 246 8.88 -0.90 -10.97
N GLU A 247 8.63 0.33 -10.52
CA GLU A 247 9.52 1.05 -9.62
C GLU A 247 9.20 0.80 -8.14
N ASN A 248 10.26 0.68 -7.34
CA ASN A 248 10.21 0.86 -5.90
C ASN A 248 10.65 2.30 -5.61
N ILE A 249 9.69 3.13 -5.22
CA ILE A 249 9.84 4.56 -5.06
C ILE A 249 10.12 4.87 -3.60
N GLY A 250 11.37 5.25 -3.29
CA GLY A 250 11.79 5.62 -1.93
C GLY A 250 11.26 7.02 -1.58
N ILE A 251 10.72 7.15 -0.37
CA ILE A 251 10.23 8.40 0.22
C ILE A 251 10.77 8.45 1.64
N TRP A 252 11.61 9.44 1.97
CA TRP A 252 12.41 9.42 3.18
C TRP A 252 12.27 10.68 4.01
N LEU A 253 12.39 10.52 5.32
CA LEU A 253 12.53 11.65 6.24
C LEU A 253 13.80 12.45 5.93
N ASN A 254 13.76 13.74 6.23
CA ASN A 254 14.86 14.69 5.98
C ASN A 254 15.25 14.83 4.50
N HIS A 255 14.41 14.36 3.59
CA HIS A 255 14.48 14.58 2.15
C HIS A 255 13.20 15.28 1.67
N PRO A 256 13.21 15.93 0.50
CA PRO A 256 11.98 16.43 -0.09
C PRO A 256 10.94 15.31 -0.24
N ILE A 257 9.70 15.58 0.18
CA ILE A 257 8.58 14.66 0.01
C ILE A 257 8.03 14.87 -1.41
N GLU A 258 8.69 14.22 -2.37
CA GLU A 258 8.39 14.33 -3.79
C GLU A 258 8.68 13.02 -4.51
N LEU A 259 8.10 12.84 -5.69
CA LEU A 259 8.45 11.70 -6.54
C LEU A 259 9.88 11.89 -7.08
N PRO A 260 10.76 10.90 -6.88
CA PRO A 260 12.11 10.97 -7.46
C PRO A 260 12.02 10.97 -9.00
N PRO A 261 13.07 11.41 -9.70
CA PRO A 261 13.14 11.29 -11.16
C PRO A 261 12.86 9.85 -11.62
N VAL A 262 12.17 9.71 -12.76
CA VAL A 262 11.92 8.41 -13.37
C VAL A 262 13.25 7.70 -13.63
N ARG A 263 13.36 6.45 -13.16
CA ARG A 263 14.58 5.67 -13.38
C ARG A 263 14.69 5.26 -14.84
N GLU A 264 15.92 5.27 -15.35
CA GLU A 264 16.20 4.71 -16.67
C GLU A 264 15.87 3.21 -16.67
N VAL A 265 15.03 2.79 -17.62
CA VAL A 265 14.65 1.38 -17.76
C VAL A 265 15.83 0.63 -18.33
N LEU A 266 16.51 -0.14 -17.49
CA LEU A 266 17.55 -1.04 -17.94
C LEU A 266 16.95 -2.21 -18.72
N PRO A 267 17.60 -2.68 -19.81
CA PRO A 267 17.10 -3.81 -20.58
C PRO A 267 17.01 -5.07 -19.70
N SER A 268 15.93 -5.82 -19.89
CA SER A 268 15.76 -7.10 -19.17
C SER A 268 16.85 -8.10 -19.60
N ARG A 269 17.39 -8.86 -18.65
CA ARG A 269 18.31 -9.97 -18.94
C ARG A 269 17.60 -11.15 -19.62
N HIS A 270 16.29 -11.21 -19.53
CA HIS A 270 15.45 -12.25 -20.11
C HIS A 270 14.33 -11.57 -20.91
N PRO A 271 14.07 -12.01 -22.13
CA PRO A 271 12.99 -11.49 -22.95
C PRO A 271 11.59 -11.75 -22.34
#